data_688ae50cdc67b9bad9d46344d40ac145
#
_entry.id   688ae50cdc67b9bad9d46344d40ac145
#
_cell.length_a   1.000
_cell.length_b   1.000
_cell.length_c   1.000
_cell.angle_alpha   90.00
_cell.angle_beta   90.00
_cell.angle_gamma   90.00
#
_symmetry.space_group_name_H-M   'P 1'
#
loop_
_entity.id
_entity.type
_entity.pdbx_description
1 polymer ?
#
loop_
_entity_poly.entity_id
_entity_poly.type
_entity_poly.pdbx_seq_one_letter_code
_entity_poly.pdbx_strand_id
1 'polypeptide(L)'
;MLLRRYRRGKTDEEAASWKKPEEPTFDGPVYTVDYQEVQPVSDTPDRPLPFGYKTIWMAAASQDPQQVIRALGGRDIRRANWQTGLQAAAEEANCVFVSPCLDGFVLVIGLPRFPEQGLAGAFRQVQAFATHRVTEYHAWARWDSGTLERMYVYDGSRGVVTVQNGELTAQEIALGFGRFPQKGREDRCEATPTEEDVLDLAAAWGVDPRMEAAAYPPSAGWIC
;
A
#
# COMPACT_ATOMS: atom_id res chain seq x y z
N MET A 1 -50.49 5.02 26.53
CA MET A 1 -50.99 4.09 27.54
C MET A 1 -49.98 2.99 27.75
N LEU A 2 -49.47 2.93 28.98
CA LEU A 2 -48.65 1.92 29.67
C LEU A 2 -47.19 1.76 29.31
N LEU A 3 -46.38 2.55 30.00
CA LEU A 3 -45.01 2.26 30.46
C LEU A 3 -45.02 1.00 31.35
N ARG A 4 -44.14 0.02 31.05
CA ARG A 4 -43.73 -0.98 32.07
C ARG A 4 -42.24 -0.77 32.38
N ARG A 5 -42.03 -0.21 33.59
CA ARG A 5 -40.76 -0.20 34.32
C ARG A 5 -40.40 -1.65 34.67
N TYR A 6 -39.18 -2.08 34.33
CA TYR A 6 -38.54 -3.20 34.99
C TYR A 6 -37.36 -2.70 35.81
N ARG A 7 -37.62 -2.47 37.10
CA ARG A 7 -36.60 -2.40 38.15
C ARG A 7 -36.45 -3.83 38.68
N ARG A 8 -35.29 -4.45 38.54
CA ARG A 8 -34.82 -5.49 39.46
C ARG A 8 -33.52 -4.98 40.05
N GLY A 9 -33.60 -4.56 41.34
CA GLY A 9 -32.45 -4.33 42.17
C GLY A 9 -31.75 -5.68 42.43
N LYS A 10 -30.48 -5.74 42.18
CA LYS A 10 -29.62 -6.79 42.74
C LYS A 10 -29.42 -6.43 44.23
N THR A 11 -29.60 -7.40 45.12
CA THR A 11 -29.35 -7.24 46.54
C THR A 11 -27.87 -7.21 46.84
N ASP A 12 -27.44 -6.45 47.82
CA ASP A 12 -26.03 -6.21 48.20
C ASP A 12 -25.26 -7.51 48.58
N GLU A 13 -25.95 -8.62 48.78
CA GLU A 13 -25.33 -9.94 49.03
C GLU A 13 -24.77 -10.62 47.78
N GLU A 14 -25.25 -10.31 46.56
CA GLU A 14 -24.68 -10.89 45.32
C GLU A 14 -23.40 -10.17 44.88
N ALA A 15 -23.08 -8.99 45.41
CA ALA A 15 -21.87 -8.23 45.10
C ALA A 15 -20.62 -8.74 45.85
N ALA A 16 -20.80 -9.48 46.91
CA ALA A 16 -19.72 -9.91 47.82
C ALA A 16 -18.98 -11.20 47.42
N SER A 17 -19.41 -11.89 46.35
CA SER A 17 -18.81 -13.16 45.92
C SER A 17 -17.91 -13.08 44.71
N TRP A 18 -17.71 -11.92 44.14
CA TRP A 18 -16.81 -11.77 42.98
C TRP A 18 -15.36 -11.65 43.45
N LYS A 19 -14.65 -12.78 43.55
CA LYS A 19 -13.18 -12.75 43.62
C LYS A 19 -12.68 -12.38 42.25
N LYS A 20 -11.94 -11.26 42.19
CA LYS A 20 -11.18 -10.86 41.00
C LYS A 20 -10.31 -12.06 40.59
N PRO A 21 -10.35 -12.55 39.33
CA PRO A 21 -9.43 -13.59 38.90
C PRO A 21 -8.00 -13.12 39.16
N GLU A 22 -7.17 -13.98 39.73
CA GLU A 22 -5.73 -13.70 39.85
C GLU A 22 -5.21 -13.48 38.43
N GLU A 23 -4.54 -12.36 38.22
CA GLU A 23 -3.87 -12.05 36.96
C GLU A 23 -2.86 -13.18 36.73
N PRO A 24 -2.85 -13.83 35.55
CA PRO A 24 -1.88 -14.86 35.27
C PRO A 24 -0.48 -14.25 35.37
N THR A 25 0.32 -14.73 36.32
CA THR A 25 1.75 -14.41 36.38
C THR A 25 2.42 -15.09 35.19
N PHE A 26 2.87 -14.29 34.24
CA PHE A 26 3.58 -14.76 33.09
C PHE A 26 5.05 -14.95 33.47
N ASP A 27 5.46 -16.19 33.77
CA ASP A 27 6.84 -16.58 34.10
C ASP A 27 7.72 -16.84 32.84
N GLY A 28 7.30 -16.36 31.68
CA GLY A 28 8.07 -16.44 30.45
C GLY A 28 9.09 -15.31 30.32
N PRO A 29 10.10 -15.48 29.47
CA PRO A 29 11.06 -14.41 29.21
C PRO A 29 10.31 -13.17 28.68
N VAL A 30 10.50 -12.05 29.36
CA VAL A 30 9.97 -10.76 28.87
C VAL A 30 10.82 -10.40 27.67
N TYR A 31 10.28 -10.59 26.48
CA TYR A 31 10.87 -10.00 25.27
C TYR A 31 10.61 -8.50 25.32
N THR A 32 11.63 -7.74 25.66
CA THR A 32 11.64 -6.30 25.39
C THR A 32 11.65 -6.14 23.87
N VAL A 33 10.51 -5.75 23.31
CA VAL A 33 10.50 -5.22 21.95
C VAL A 33 11.28 -3.92 22.02
N ASP A 34 12.49 -3.90 21.47
CA ASP A 34 13.19 -2.66 21.21
C ASP A 34 12.30 -1.85 20.27
N TYR A 35 11.57 -0.89 20.83
CA TYR A 35 10.95 0.15 20.05
C TYR A 35 12.10 0.91 19.39
N GLN A 36 12.35 0.68 18.12
CA GLN A 36 13.23 1.55 17.36
C GLN A 36 12.65 2.96 17.53
N GLU A 37 13.42 3.86 18.10
CA GLU A 37 13.04 5.28 18.15
C GLU A 37 12.70 5.71 16.74
N VAL A 38 11.47 6.18 16.53
CA VAL A 38 11.05 6.73 15.24
C VAL A 38 12.00 7.86 14.91
N GLN A 39 12.82 7.63 13.87
CA GLN A 39 13.82 8.63 13.47
C GLN A 39 13.10 9.91 13.05
N PRO A 40 13.56 11.08 13.50
CA PRO A 40 12.95 12.32 13.07
C PRO A 40 13.07 12.45 11.54
N VAL A 41 12.02 12.96 10.91
CA VAL A 41 11.99 13.17 9.47
C VAL A 41 13.12 14.11 9.06
N SER A 42 13.99 13.65 8.14
CA SER A 42 15.12 14.39 7.60
C SER A 42 14.81 14.85 6.16
N ASP A 43 15.19 16.07 5.82
CA ASP A 43 15.12 16.62 4.47
C ASP A 43 16.48 16.59 3.73
N THR A 44 17.53 16.12 4.40
CA THR A 44 18.86 15.97 3.77
C THR A 44 18.78 14.95 2.65
N PRO A 45 19.06 15.34 1.39
CA PRO A 45 18.93 14.43 0.25
C PRO A 45 19.73 13.15 0.39
N ASP A 46 19.09 12.03 0.13
CA ASP A 46 19.69 10.70 0.04
C ASP A 46 19.35 10.03 -1.29
N ARG A 47 19.94 8.87 -1.56
CA ARG A 47 19.61 8.11 -2.78
C ARG A 47 18.27 7.42 -2.61
N PRO A 48 17.50 7.27 -3.72
CA PRO A 48 16.32 6.42 -3.72
C PRO A 48 16.61 5.04 -3.15
N LEU A 49 15.72 4.57 -2.29
CA LEU A 49 15.80 3.27 -1.63
C LEU A 49 14.77 2.31 -2.22
N PRO A 50 15.04 1.01 -2.24
CA PRO A 50 14.09 -0.01 -2.66
C PRO A 50 12.80 0.05 -1.83
N PHE A 51 11.68 -0.14 -2.51
CA PHE A 51 10.35 -0.25 -1.90
C PHE A 51 9.50 -1.25 -2.69
N GLY A 52 8.20 -1.35 -2.39
CA GLY A 52 7.27 -2.18 -3.16
C GLY A 52 6.85 -3.46 -2.43
N TYR A 53 7.62 -3.90 -1.44
CA TYR A 53 7.28 -5.07 -0.62
C TYR A 53 6.24 -4.71 0.45
N LYS A 54 5.12 -5.46 0.50
CA LYS A 54 3.99 -5.21 1.42
C LYS A 54 3.49 -3.76 1.39
N THR A 55 3.41 -3.20 0.20
CA THR A 55 3.09 -1.79 0.02
C THR A 55 2.11 -1.57 -1.13
N ILE A 56 1.40 -0.45 -1.08
CA ILE A 56 0.56 0.04 -2.17
C ILE A 56 1.16 1.36 -2.63
N TRP A 57 1.38 1.50 -3.94
CA TRP A 57 1.92 2.74 -4.51
C TRP A 57 1.29 3.08 -5.85
N MET A 58 1.45 4.33 -6.26
CA MET A 58 1.10 4.83 -7.59
C MET A 58 2.30 5.51 -8.22
N ALA A 59 2.31 5.54 -9.55
CA ALA A 59 3.19 6.35 -10.37
C ALA A 59 2.34 7.26 -11.27
N ALA A 60 2.46 8.56 -11.13
CA ALA A 60 1.79 9.56 -11.96
C ALA A 60 2.78 10.18 -12.94
N ALA A 61 2.46 10.19 -14.23
CA ALA A 61 3.29 10.85 -15.25
C ALA A 61 3.27 12.37 -15.01
N SER A 62 4.30 12.87 -14.33
CA SER A 62 4.47 14.30 -13.98
C SER A 62 5.94 14.62 -13.75
N GLN A 63 6.32 15.84 -14.09
CA GLN A 63 7.62 16.43 -13.74
C GLN A 63 7.56 17.22 -12.42
N ASP A 64 6.35 17.52 -11.92
CA ASP A 64 6.12 18.36 -10.74
C ASP A 64 5.47 17.56 -9.60
N PRO A 65 6.24 17.17 -8.56
CA PRO A 65 5.69 16.51 -7.37
C PRO A 65 4.62 17.34 -6.66
N GLN A 66 4.70 18.67 -6.71
CA GLN A 66 3.71 19.52 -6.08
C GLN A 66 2.35 19.43 -6.78
N GLN A 67 2.31 19.15 -8.07
CA GLN A 67 1.07 18.88 -8.78
C GLN A 67 0.42 17.60 -8.27
N VAL A 68 1.22 16.56 -8.01
CA VAL A 68 0.74 15.28 -7.45
C VAL A 68 0.21 15.47 -6.03
N ILE A 69 0.95 16.18 -5.17
CA ILE A 69 0.52 16.48 -3.79
C ILE A 69 -0.81 17.24 -3.78
N ARG A 70 -0.97 18.26 -4.65
CA ARG A 70 -2.25 19.00 -4.77
C ARG A 70 -3.39 18.08 -5.21
N ALA A 71 -3.14 17.20 -6.17
CA ALA A 71 -4.16 16.26 -6.68
C ALA A 71 -4.56 15.21 -5.63
N LEU A 72 -3.64 14.82 -4.73
CA LEU A 72 -3.92 13.96 -3.57
C LEU A 72 -4.76 14.68 -2.49
N GLY A 73 -4.82 16.02 -2.52
CA GLY A 73 -5.37 16.79 -1.40
C GLY A 73 -4.47 16.75 -0.17
N GLY A 74 -3.15 16.60 -0.37
CA GLY A 74 -2.16 16.46 0.69
C GLY A 74 -2.23 17.57 1.72
N ARG A 75 -2.08 17.21 3.00
CA ARG A 75 -2.07 18.09 4.16
C ARG A 75 -0.79 17.87 4.96
N ASP A 76 -0.45 18.83 5.83
CA ASP A 76 0.71 18.74 6.72
C ASP A 76 2.02 18.38 5.99
N ILE A 77 2.18 18.96 4.79
CA ILE A 77 3.25 18.65 3.85
C ILE A 77 4.61 19.01 4.46
N ARG A 78 5.50 18.03 4.55
CA ARG A 78 6.88 18.19 5.05
C ARG A 78 7.86 17.61 4.04
N ARG A 79 9.05 18.23 3.94
CA ARG A 79 10.16 17.62 3.19
C ARG A 79 10.63 16.37 3.90
N ALA A 80 10.96 15.34 3.13
CA ALA A 80 11.51 14.10 3.64
C ALA A 80 12.48 13.51 2.63
N ASN A 81 13.60 12.96 3.09
CA ASN A 81 14.45 12.15 2.25
C ASN A 81 13.84 10.75 2.05
N TRP A 82 14.46 9.91 1.25
CA TRP A 82 13.93 8.59 0.93
C TRP A 82 13.81 7.70 2.17
N GLN A 83 14.87 7.67 2.99
CA GLN A 83 14.90 6.83 4.18
C GLN A 83 13.77 7.17 5.15
N THR A 84 13.70 8.42 5.58
CA THR A 84 12.72 8.82 6.60
C THR A 84 11.32 8.98 6.02
N GLY A 85 11.20 9.32 4.74
CA GLY A 85 9.92 9.40 4.03
C GLY A 85 9.25 8.03 3.84
N LEU A 86 10.00 7.02 3.40
CA LEU A 86 9.49 5.65 3.28
C LEU A 86 9.14 5.05 4.65
N GLN A 87 9.94 5.35 5.68
CA GLN A 87 9.65 4.92 7.04
C GLN A 87 8.34 5.56 7.54
N ALA A 88 8.18 6.87 7.41
CA ALA A 88 6.94 7.55 7.80
C ALA A 88 5.71 6.98 7.07
N ALA A 89 5.82 6.75 5.75
CA ALA A 89 4.74 6.15 4.96
C ALA A 89 4.40 4.71 5.38
N ALA A 90 5.33 3.98 6.00
CA ALA A 90 5.10 2.63 6.49
C ALA A 90 4.52 2.58 7.91
N GLU A 91 4.84 3.55 8.76
CA GLU A 91 4.56 3.54 10.20
C GLU A 91 3.43 4.48 10.60
N GLU A 92 3.29 5.64 9.93
CA GLU A 92 2.29 6.66 10.26
C GLU A 92 0.97 6.40 9.50
N ALA A 93 -0.14 6.34 10.20
CA ALA A 93 -1.44 6.16 9.59
C ALA A 93 -1.78 7.34 8.64
N ASN A 94 -2.20 7.01 7.42
CA ASN A 94 -2.56 7.96 6.37
C ASN A 94 -1.42 8.88 5.90
N CYS A 95 -0.18 8.54 6.20
CA CYS A 95 0.98 9.23 5.64
C CYS A 95 1.41 8.55 4.33
N VAL A 96 1.72 9.35 3.32
CA VAL A 96 2.30 8.87 2.06
C VAL A 96 3.59 9.60 1.77
N PHE A 97 4.55 8.92 1.15
CA PHE A 97 5.75 9.55 0.61
C PHE A 97 5.55 9.86 -0.87
N VAL A 98 5.72 11.12 -1.24
CA VAL A 98 5.69 11.60 -2.63
C VAL A 98 7.11 11.87 -3.09
N SER A 99 7.57 11.10 -4.07
CA SER A 99 8.95 11.17 -4.57
C SER A 99 9.23 12.43 -5.38
N PRO A 100 10.49 12.79 -5.60
CA PRO A 100 10.89 13.58 -6.77
C PRO A 100 10.49 12.86 -8.06
N CYS A 101 10.55 13.58 -9.20
CA CYS A 101 10.35 12.94 -10.51
C CYS A 101 11.50 11.97 -10.80
N LEU A 102 11.16 10.73 -11.12
CA LEU A 102 12.04 9.66 -11.58
C LEU A 102 11.55 9.18 -12.95
N ASP A 103 12.37 9.25 -13.97
CA ASP A 103 12.06 8.80 -15.33
C ASP A 103 10.70 9.30 -15.88
N GLY A 104 10.31 10.50 -15.51
CA GLY A 104 9.05 11.12 -15.94
C GLY A 104 7.85 10.82 -15.05
N PHE A 105 8.04 10.07 -13.95
CA PHE A 105 6.99 9.74 -12.99
C PHE A 105 7.30 10.29 -11.60
N VAL A 106 6.26 10.68 -10.92
CA VAL A 106 6.26 10.96 -9.47
C VAL A 106 5.55 9.79 -8.78
N LEU A 107 6.22 9.20 -7.80
CA LEU A 107 5.69 8.08 -7.04
C LEU A 107 4.94 8.57 -5.81
N VAL A 108 3.86 7.89 -5.46
CA VAL A 108 3.11 8.04 -4.21
C VAL A 108 3.12 6.70 -3.51
N ILE A 109 3.85 6.59 -2.42
CA ILE A 109 4.15 5.31 -1.74
C ILE A 109 3.50 5.30 -0.36
N GLY A 110 2.95 4.16 0.05
CA GLY A 110 2.29 3.99 1.35
C GLY A 110 0.78 4.29 1.32
N LEU A 111 0.14 4.13 0.17
CA LEU A 111 -1.31 4.32 0.08
C LEU A 111 -2.05 3.35 1.02
N PRO A 112 -3.09 3.80 1.73
CA PRO A 112 -3.82 2.97 2.69
C PRO A 112 -4.68 1.89 2.03
N ARG A 113 -4.98 2.04 0.73
CA ARG A 113 -5.78 1.10 -0.07
C ARG A 113 -5.42 1.19 -1.54
N PHE A 114 -5.66 0.10 -2.27
CA PHE A 114 -5.50 0.09 -3.72
C PHE A 114 -6.52 1.03 -4.37
N PRO A 115 -6.11 1.94 -5.25
CA PRO A 115 -6.99 2.94 -5.82
C PRO A 115 -7.88 2.32 -6.93
N GLU A 116 -9.16 2.66 -6.91
CA GLU A 116 -10.09 2.28 -7.98
C GLU A 116 -10.10 3.32 -9.12
N GLN A 117 -9.92 4.59 -8.79
CA GLN A 117 -9.85 5.69 -9.75
C GLN A 117 -8.62 6.58 -9.53
N GLY A 118 -8.23 6.77 -8.27
CA GLY A 118 -7.02 7.49 -7.89
C GLY A 118 -6.89 8.86 -8.57
N LEU A 119 -5.67 9.17 -8.98
CA LEU A 119 -5.30 10.41 -9.67
C LEU A 119 -5.56 10.38 -11.20
N ALA A 120 -6.26 9.37 -11.70
CA ALA A 120 -6.37 9.08 -13.13
C ALA A 120 -6.86 10.27 -13.98
N GLY A 121 -7.78 11.08 -13.44
CA GLY A 121 -8.28 12.28 -14.15
C GLY A 121 -7.35 13.49 -14.13
N ALA A 122 -6.31 13.48 -13.29
CA ALA A 122 -5.41 14.62 -13.11
C ALA A 122 -4.13 14.52 -13.95
N PHE A 123 -3.77 13.33 -14.42
CA PHE A 123 -2.54 13.07 -15.16
C PHE A 123 -2.81 12.25 -16.42
N ARG A 124 -1.96 12.44 -17.43
CA ARG A 124 -2.07 11.70 -18.68
C ARG A 124 -1.96 10.19 -18.44
N GLN A 125 -1.01 9.77 -17.64
CA GLN A 125 -0.82 8.37 -17.30
C GLN A 125 -0.70 8.22 -15.78
N VAL A 126 -1.44 7.24 -15.25
CA VAL A 126 -1.33 6.82 -13.85
C VAL A 126 -1.23 5.31 -13.82
N GLN A 127 -0.36 4.82 -12.97
CA GLN A 127 -0.19 3.40 -12.70
C GLN A 127 -0.36 3.17 -11.20
N ALA A 128 -0.91 2.03 -10.81
CA ALA A 128 -1.02 1.64 -9.40
C ALA A 128 -0.63 0.19 -9.25
N PHE A 129 -0.01 -0.11 -8.11
CA PHE A 129 0.49 -1.43 -7.77
C PHE A 129 0.26 -1.72 -6.30
N ALA A 130 0.11 -2.98 -5.98
CA ALA A 130 0.05 -3.46 -4.60
C ALA A 130 0.63 -4.85 -4.49
N THR A 131 1.40 -5.08 -3.43
CA THR A 131 1.86 -6.41 -3.05
C THR A 131 1.66 -6.63 -1.55
N HIS A 132 1.34 -7.87 -1.16
CA HIS A 132 1.33 -8.29 0.23
C HIS A 132 1.58 -9.81 0.30
N ARG A 133 2.84 -10.21 0.36
CA ARG A 133 3.27 -11.62 0.30
C ARG A 133 2.68 -12.55 1.37
N VAL A 134 2.25 -12.02 2.52
CA VAL A 134 1.68 -12.86 3.59
C VAL A 134 0.28 -13.34 3.25
N THR A 135 -0.49 -12.51 2.52
CA THR A 135 -1.84 -12.83 2.07
C THR A 135 -1.90 -13.14 0.58
N GLU A 136 -0.73 -13.14 -0.11
CA GLU A 136 -0.64 -13.30 -1.56
C GLU A 136 -1.60 -12.35 -2.31
N TYR A 137 -1.72 -11.11 -1.79
CA TYR A 137 -2.51 -10.06 -2.44
C TYR A 137 -1.63 -9.31 -3.43
N HIS A 138 -1.98 -9.37 -4.71
CA HIS A 138 -1.24 -8.75 -5.79
C HIS A 138 -2.19 -8.00 -6.70
N ALA A 139 -1.87 -6.74 -7.01
CA ALA A 139 -2.73 -5.92 -7.83
C ALA A 139 -1.92 -4.92 -8.67
N TRP A 140 -2.45 -4.62 -9.85
CA TRP A 140 -1.95 -3.56 -10.71
C TRP A 140 -3.08 -2.93 -11.52
N ALA A 141 -2.91 -1.66 -11.86
CA ALA A 141 -3.84 -0.94 -12.71
C ALA A 141 -3.11 0.15 -13.50
N ARG A 142 -3.66 0.50 -14.66
CA ARG A 142 -3.17 1.56 -15.52
C ARG A 142 -4.32 2.35 -16.09
N TRP A 143 -4.17 3.65 -16.05
CA TRP A 143 -5.08 4.62 -16.68
C TRP A 143 -4.31 5.47 -17.68
N ASP A 144 -4.95 5.81 -18.80
CA ASP A 144 -4.53 6.85 -19.73
C ASP A 144 -5.62 7.92 -19.82
N SER A 145 -5.24 9.16 -19.59
CA SER A 145 -6.11 10.33 -19.71
C SER A 145 -7.47 10.15 -19.00
N GLY A 146 -7.44 9.56 -17.82
CA GLY A 146 -8.62 9.28 -16.98
C GLY A 146 -9.39 8.01 -17.35
N THR A 147 -9.02 7.32 -18.42
CA THR A 147 -9.65 6.07 -18.84
C THR A 147 -8.90 4.88 -18.26
N LEU A 148 -9.61 3.96 -17.58
CA LEU A 148 -9.03 2.72 -17.09
C LEU A 148 -8.75 1.79 -18.27
N GLU A 149 -7.46 1.56 -18.56
CA GLU A 149 -7.03 0.63 -19.62
C GLU A 149 -6.92 -0.80 -19.10
N ARG A 150 -6.37 -0.95 -17.89
CA ARG A 150 -6.10 -2.24 -17.29
C ARG A 150 -6.26 -2.21 -15.78
N MET A 151 -6.88 -3.24 -15.22
CA MET A 151 -6.88 -3.50 -13.78
C MET A 151 -6.94 -5.00 -13.54
N TYR A 152 -6.10 -5.46 -12.61
CA TYR A 152 -6.08 -6.84 -12.15
C TYR A 152 -5.84 -6.86 -10.65
N VAL A 153 -6.65 -7.62 -9.91
CA VAL A 153 -6.54 -7.78 -8.46
C VAL A 153 -6.72 -9.26 -8.11
N TYR A 154 -5.68 -9.86 -7.59
CA TYR A 154 -5.66 -11.23 -7.09
C TYR A 154 -5.65 -11.25 -5.57
N ASP A 155 -6.56 -11.99 -4.98
CA ASP A 155 -6.66 -12.27 -3.54
C ASP A 155 -6.25 -13.72 -3.30
N GLY A 156 -4.98 -13.92 -2.96
CA GLY A 156 -4.42 -15.24 -2.75
C GLY A 156 -4.95 -15.95 -1.51
N SER A 157 -5.43 -15.20 -0.50
CA SER A 157 -6.07 -15.79 0.68
C SER A 157 -7.34 -16.57 0.31
N ARG A 158 -7.98 -16.20 -0.79
CA ARG A 158 -9.18 -16.83 -1.35
C ARG A 158 -8.92 -17.58 -2.65
N GLY A 159 -7.73 -17.44 -3.24
CA GLY A 159 -7.38 -18.03 -4.53
C GLY A 159 -8.21 -17.50 -5.70
N VAL A 160 -8.67 -16.24 -5.64
CA VAL A 160 -9.59 -15.69 -6.64
C VAL A 160 -9.11 -14.35 -7.22
N VAL A 161 -9.50 -14.09 -8.47
CA VAL A 161 -9.38 -12.78 -9.11
C VAL A 161 -10.61 -11.95 -8.79
N THR A 162 -10.44 -10.94 -7.95
CA THR A 162 -11.57 -10.08 -7.51
C THR A 162 -11.92 -9.04 -8.55
N VAL A 163 -10.93 -8.48 -9.24
CA VAL A 163 -11.11 -7.51 -10.31
C VAL A 163 -10.27 -7.90 -11.53
N GLN A 164 -10.87 -7.86 -12.70
CA GLN A 164 -10.17 -7.95 -13.97
C GLN A 164 -10.88 -7.06 -14.98
N ASN A 165 -10.14 -6.09 -15.53
CA ASN A 165 -10.62 -5.16 -16.55
C ASN A 165 -9.52 -4.95 -17.59
N GLY A 166 -9.90 -4.83 -18.85
CA GLY A 166 -9.00 -4.62 -19.97
C GLY A 166 -8.22 -5.88 -20.38
N GLU A 167 -7.66 -5.84 -21.57
CA GLU A 167 -6.79 -6.89 -22.10
C GLU A 167 -5.39 -6.80 -21.50
N LEU A 168 -4.60 -7.88 -21.61
CA LEU A 168 -3.21 -7.86 -21.21
C LEU A 168 -2.44 -6.81 -22.03
N THR A 169 -1.67 -6.00 -21.34
CA THR A 169 -0.73 -5.06 -21.98
C THR A 169 0.40 -5.80 -22.67
N ALA A 170 1.10 -5.13 -23.59
CA ALA A 170 2.26 -5.72 -24.26
C ALA A 170 3.33 -6.17 -23.26
N GLN A 171 3.51 -5.42 -22.16
CA GLN A 171 4.46 -5.74 -21.10
C GLN A 171 4.01 -6.98 -20.31
N GLU A 172 2.72 -7.08 -19.93
CA GLU A 172 2.19 -8.29 -19.29
C GLU A 172 2.35 -9.52 -20.16
N ILE A 173 2.14 -9.40 -21.48
CA ILE A 173 2.36 -10.50 -22.43
C ILE A 173 3.84 -10.89 -22.46
N ALA A 174 4.75 -9.91 -22.54
CA ALA A 174 6.19 -10.16 -22.56
C ALA A 174 6.69 -10.83 -21.27
N LEU A 175 6.09 -10.51 -20.12
CA LEU A 175 6.36 -11.12 -18.83
C LEU A 175 5.62 -12.48 -18.65
N GLY A 176 4.81 -12.89 -19.61
CA GLY A 176 4.11 -14.17 -19.59
C GLY A 176 2.92 -14.21 -18.63
N PHE A 177 2.27 -13.08 -18.33
CA PHE A 177 1.15 -13.01 -17.38
C PHE A 177 -0.13 -13.69 -17.85
N GLY A 178 -0.18 -14.15 -19.09
CA GLY A 178 -1.26 -15.02 -19.58
C GLY A 178 -1.40 -16.33 -18.81
N ARG A 179 -0.37 -16.74 -18.03
CA ARG A 179 -0.37 -17.92 -17.16
C ARG A 179 -1.17 -17.74 -15.85
N PHE A 180 -1.48 -16.50 -15.48
CA PHE A 180 -2.15 -16.20 -14.22
C PHE A 180 -3.66 -16.50 -14.23
N PRO A 181 -4.28 -16.64 -13.06
CA PRO A 181 -5.73 -16.85 -12.94
C PRO A 181 -6.51 -15.79 -13.71
N GLN A 182 -7.57 -16.22 -14.36
CA GLN A 182 -8.53 -15.31 -14.99
C GLN A 182 -9.82 -15.34 -14.18
N LYS A 183 -10.48 -14.18 -14.05
CA LYS A 183 -11.72 -14.07 -13.28
C LYS A 183 -12.76 -15.06 -13.76
N GLY A 184 -13.24 -15.92 -12.84
CA GLY A 184 -14.21 -16.99 -13.12
C GLY A 184 -13.62 -18.21 -13.83
N ARG A 185 -12.29 -18.32 -13.92
CA ARG A 185 -11.55 -19.47 -14.49
C ARG A 185 -10.26 -19.73 -13.74
N GLU A 186 -10.25 -19.50 -12.44
CA GLU A 186 -9.07 -19.55 -11.58
C GLU A 186 -8.47 -20.97 -11.51
N ASP A 187 -9.28 -22.00 -11.72
CA ASP A 187 -8.90 -23.41 -11.78
C ASP A 187 -8.05 -23.79 -13.03
N ARG A 188 -7.92 -22.89 -13.99
CA ARG A 188 -7.20 -23.12 -15.26
C ARG A 188 -5.89 -22.37 -15.36
N CYS A 189 -5.37 -21.86 -14.24
CA CYS A 189 -4.10 -21.15 -14.22
C CYS A 189 -2.92 -22.11 -14.09
N GLU A 190 -1.77 -21.70 -14.65
CA GLU A 190 -0.50 -22.44 -14.54
C GLU A 190 0.33 -21.95 -13.34
N ALA A 191 0.11 -20.71 -12.91
CA ALA A 191 0.80 -20.09 -11.80
C ALA A 191 -0.06 -18.97 -11.20
N THR A 192 0.22 -18.58 -9.97
CA THR A 192 -0.35 -17.38 -9.33
C THR A 192 0.65 -16.24 -9.39
N PRO A 193 0.19 -14.98 -9.45
CA PRO A 193 1.10 -13.83 -9.40
C PRO A 193 1.85 -13.81 -8.07
N THR A 194 3.09 -13.34 -8.15
CA THR A 194 3.98 -13.14 -7.01
C THR A 194 4.30 -11.66 -6.82
N GLU A 195 4.93 -11.34 -5.71
CA GLU A 195 5.46 -10.00 -5.44
C GLU A 195 6.43 -9.55 -6.53
N GLU A 196 7.35 -10.43 -6.95
CA GLU A 196 8.33 -10.14 -8.01
C GLU A 196 7.66 -9.86 -9.36
N ASP A 197 6.60 -10.57 -9.72
CA ASP A 197 5.85 -10.27 -10.96
C ASP A 197 5.30 -8.84 -10.97
N VAL A 198 4.83 -8.34 -9.82
CA VAL A 198 4.34 -6.94 -9.69
C VAL A 198 5.49 -5.95 -9.81
N LEU A 199 6.66 -6.24 -9.22
CA LEU A 199 7.84 -5.38 -9.34
C LEU A 199 8.37 -5.36 -10.77
N ASP A 200 8.41 -6.51 -11.45
CA ASP A 200 8.81 -6.61 -12.85
C ASP A 200 7.88 -5.82 -13.76
N LEU A 201 6.57 -5.89 -13.52
CA LEU A 201 5.61 -5.10 -14.28
C LEU A 201 5.78 -3.59 -14.02
N ALA A 202 6.00 -3.19 -12.79
CA ALA A 202 6.26 -1.79 -12.46
C ALA A 202 7.50 -1.26 -13.18
N ALA A 203 8.58 -2.04 -13.19
CA ALA A 203 9.80 -1.73 -13.96
C ALA A 203 9.50 -1.62 -15.47
N ALA A 204 8.73 -2.53 -16.02
CA ALA A 204 8.38 -2.53 -17.44
C ALA A 204 7.44 -1.39 -17.85
N TRP A 205 6.64 -0.87 -16.91
CA TRP A 205 5.74 0.26 -17.15
C TRP A 205 6.39 1.61 -16.91
N GLY A 206 7.49 1.70 -16.13
CA GLY A 206 8.13 2.99 -15.91
C GLY A 206 9.26 2.97 -14.89
N VAL A 207 8.99 2.85 -13.61
CA VAL A 207 9.99 2.95 -12.54
C VAL A 207 10.13 1.61 -11.82
N ASP A 208 11.35 1.08 -11.80
CA ASP A 208 11.67 -0.12 -11.02
C ASP A 208 11.71 0.19 -9.53
N PRO A 209 10.79 -0.34 -8.72
CA PRO A 209 10.76 -0.07 -7.28
C PRO A 209 11.95 -0.65 -6.51
N ARG A 210 12.73 -1.57 -7.11
CA ARG A 210 13.97 -2.10 -6.53
C ARG A 210 15.12 -1.10 -6.54
N MET A 211 15.04 -0.05 -7.38
CA MET A 211 16.04 1.03 -7.52
C MET A 211 17.47 0.56 -7.86
N GLU A 212 17.65 -0.71 -8.23
CA GLU A 212 18.99 -1.32 -8.45
C GLU A 212 19.61 -0.89 -9.78
N ALA A 213 18.81 -0.79 -10.83
CA ALA A 213 19.29 -0.57 -12.21
C ALA A 213 19.59 0.90 -12.52
N ALA A 214 19.02 1.85 -11.78
CA ALA A 214 19.13 3.27 -12.07
C ALA A 214 20.03 4.00 -11.07
N ALA A 215 21.00 4.75 -11.57
CA ALA A 215 21.87 5.60 -10.74
C ALA A 215 21.21 6.97 -10.51
N TYR A 216 20.11 7.02 -9.77
CA TYR A 216 19.46 8.27 -9.41
C TYR A 216 20.35 9.10 -8.47
N PRO A 217 20.45 10.43 -8.66
CA PRO A 217 21.17 11.31 -7.74
C PRO A 217 20.45 11.39 -6.38
N PRO A 218 21.18 11.73 -5.30
CA PRO A 218 20.56 12.07 -4.03
C PRO A 218 19.47 13.12 -4.18
N SER A 219 18.34 12.89 -3.54
CA SER A 219 17.16 13.76 -3.66
C SER A 219 16.29 13.66 -2.42
N ALA A 220 15.33 14.56 -2.26
CA ALA A 220 14.34 14.50 -1.19
C ALA A 220 12.95 14.78 -1.77
N GLY A 221 11.99 13.98 -1.29
CA GLY A 221 10.58 14.09 -1.61
C GLY A 221 9.80 14.82 -0.52
N TRP A 222 8.57 14.39 -0.32
CA TRP A 222 7.64 14.96 0.66
C TRP A 222 6.84 13.85 1.32
N ILE A 223 6.46 14.07 2.57
CA ILE A 223 5.39 13.32 3.23
C ILE A 223 4.17 14.22 3.40
N CYS A 224 2.98 13.64 3.29
CA CYS A 224 1.71 14.34 3.48
C CYS A 224 0.59 13.37 3.90
#